data_99154b2ab35b46e86fa991c82d38d08d
#
_entry.id   99154b2ab35b46e86fa991c82d38d08d
#
_cell.length_a   1.000
_cell.length_b   1.000
_cell.length_c   1.000
_cell.angle_alpha   90.00
_cell.angle_beta   90.00
_cell.angle_gamma   90.00
#
_symmetry.space_group_name_H-M   'P 1'
#
loop_
_entity.id
_entity.type
_entity.pdbx_description
1 polymer ?
#
loop_
_entity_poly.entity_id
_entity_poly.type
_entity_poly.pdbx_seq_one_letter_code
_entity_poly.pdbx_strand_id
1 'polypeptide(L)'
;GLGALIFARHPALHSLALISLFGIVAVVLVSYTVQPVLFRMLVSSQTEKGGAPYTLGSLINTLYAFGLFVTGCQLLQALIFTLWPLPMARRRKQRIVQWSIHHMTRGFLRAMVTTKTIRLNDTGETFAEPAVVIANHQSFIDILVLLSICPKAVMVTNGWVWRSPVFGRIVRYLGFYHAADGYERLAPALAQKVAEGYSVIVFPEGTRSADGRIKRFHKGAFYLAAELGLDILPICLYGNGMISSKRQPI
;
A
#
# COMPACT_ATOMS: atom_id res chain seq x y z
N GLY A 1 -5.78 27.26 50.48
CA GLY A 1 -5.99 26.53 49.22
C GLY A 1 -6.67 25.18 49.48
N LEU A 2 -6.92 24.41 48.41
CA LEU A 2 -7.62 23.09 48.40
C LEU A 2 -7.06 22.12 49.46
N GLY A 3 -5.75 22.12 49.73
CA GLY A 3 -5.12 21.29 50.77
C GLY A 3 -5.56 21.60 52.18
N ALA A 4 -5.98 22.84 52.49
CA ALA A 4 -6.50 23.20 53.80
C ALA A 4 -7.91 22.62 54.05
N LEU A 5 -8.68 22.34 52.99
CA LEU A 5 -10.01 21.77 53.10
C LEU A 5 -9.99 20.28 53.49
N ILE A 6 -8.83 19.61 53.37
CA ILE A 6 -8.65 18.23 53.84
C ILE A 6 -8.81 18.13 55.36
N PHE A 7 -8.49 19.20 56.09
CA PHE A 7 -8.62 19.28 57.52
C PHE A 7 -9.98 19.85 58.01
N ALA A 8 -10.91 20.06 57.04
CA ALA A 8 -12.24 20.55 57.38
C ALA A 8 -13.05 19.47 58.12
N ARG A 9 -13.73 19.85 59.17
CA ARG A 9 -14.57 18.97 60.01
C ARG A 9 -15.89 18.59 59.30
N HIS A 10 -16.26 19.30 58.22
CA HIS A 10 -17.49 19.03 57.50
C HIS A 10 -17.27 17.91 56.47
N PRO A 11 -18.02 16.80 56.52
CA PRO A 11 -17.79 15.63 55.64
C PRO A 11 -17.82 15.95 54.14
N ALA A 12 -18.73 16.81 53.71
CA ALA A 12 -18.84 17.20 52.29
C ALA A 12 -17.62 18.01 51.81
N LEU A 13 -17.05 18.89 52.63
CA LEU A 13 -15.85 19.65 52.28
C LEU A 13 -14.61 18.75 52.21
N HIS A 14 -14.51 17.78 53.13
CA HIS A 14 -13.44 16.79 53.12
C HIS A 14 -13.50 15.90 51.86
N SER A 15 -14.67 15.41 51.50
CA SER A 15 -14.85 14.59 50.30
C SER A 15 -14.53 15.38 49.00
N LEU A 16 -14.98 16.64 48.93
CA LEU A 16 -14.67 17.52 47.81
C LEU A 16 -13.17 17.78 47.66
N ALA A 17 -12.47 18.00 48.80
CA ALA A 17 -11.02 18.21 48.80
C ALA A 17 -10.27 16.96 48.35
N LEU A 18 -10.66 15.77 48.78
CA LEU A 18 -10.04 14.51 48.35
C LEU A 18 -10.24 14.26 46.87
N ILE A 19 -11.46 14.39 46.35
CA ILE A 19 -11.75 14.21 44.90
C ILE A 19 -10.90 15.20 44.07
N SER A 20 -10.84 16.46 44.50
CA SER A 20 -10.04 17.47 43.83
C SER A 20 -8.54 17.16 43.89
N LEU A 21 -8.03 16.69 45.02
CA LEU A 21 -6.62 16.29 45.13
C LEU A 21 -6.28 15.10 44.23
N PHE A 22 -7.11 14.06 44.25
CA PHE A 22 -6.92 12.90 43.33
C PHE A 22 -7.00 13.32 41.86
N GLY A 23 -7.92 14.21 41.52
CA GLY A 23 -8.01 14.78 40.17
C GLY A 23 -6.75 15.52 39.76
N ILE A 24 -6.21 16.38 40.61
CA ILE A 24 -4.96 17.12 40.35
C ILE A 24 -3.78 16.14 40.21
N VAL A 25 -3.65 15.16 41.11
CA VAL A 25 -2.58 14.15 41.03
C VAL A 25 -2.68 13.35 39.72
N ALA A 26 -3.88 12.93 39.33
CA ALA A 26 -4.11 12.20 38.07
C ALA A 26 -3.71 13.06 36.86
N VAL A 27 -4.11 14.34 36.83
CA VAL A 27 -3.74 15.25 35.73
C VAL A 27 -2.24 15.44 35.68
N VAL A 28 -1.57 15.67 36.82
CA VAL A 28 -0.11 15.80 36.87
C VAL A 28 0.57 14.53 36.38
N LEU A 29 0.17 13.35 36.83
CA LEU A 29 0.72 12.08 36.39
C LEU A 29 0.58 11.90 34.86
N VAL A 30 -0.63 12.14 34.33
CA VAL A 30 -0.86 12.04 32.88
C VAL A 30 -0.02 13.05 32.11
N SER A 31 0.08 14.30 32.59
CA SER A 31 0.85 15.34 31.90
C SER A 31 2.35 15.07 31.88
N TYR A 32 2.90 14.47 32.91
CA TYR A 32 4.33 14.21 33.00
C TYR A 32 4.75 12.80 32.49
N THR A 33 3.82 11.88 32.38
CA THR A 33 4.13 10.50 31.92
C THR A 33 3.55 10.19 30.55
N VAL A 34 2.23 10.27 30.39
CA VAL A 34 1.53 9.83 29.17
C VAL A 34 1.70 10.85 28.04
N GLN A 35 1.52 12.13 28.34
CA GLN A 35 1.57 13.19 27.33
C GLN A 35 2.94 13.29 26.64
N PRO A 36 4.11 13.29 27.34
CA PRO A 36 5.42 13.32 26.68
C PRO A 36 5.69 12.07 25.82
N VAL A 37 5.24 10.90 26.29
CA VAL A 37 5.38 9.65 25.54
C VAL A 37 4.57 9.71 24.25
N LEU A 38 3.30 10.10 24.32
CA LEU A 38 2.45 10.28 23.15
C LEU A 38 3.01 11.34 22.19
N PHE A 39 3.46 12.49 22.72
CA PHE A 39 4.05 13.54 21.92
C PHE A 39 5.31 13.04 21.17
N ARG A 40 6.17 12.32 21.88
CA ARG A 40 7.37 11.72 21.27
C ARG A 40 7.02 10.71 20.20
N MET A 41 6.04 9.85 20.43
CA MET A 41 5.62 8.83 19.45
C MET A 41 4.94 9.44 18.21
N LEU A 42 4.03 10.40 18.42
CA LEU A 42 3.19 10.92 17.36
C LEU A 42 3.82 12.11 16.59
N VAL A 43 4.69 12.86 17.23
CA VAL A 43 5.27 14.09 16.68
C VAL A 43 6.78 13.96 16.50
N SER A 44 7.54 13.92 17.61
CA SER A 44 9.00 14.05 17.57
C SER A 44 9.67 12.93 16.76
N SER A 45 9.27 11.68 16.96
CA SER A 45 9.84 10.53 16.25
C SER A 45 9.64 10.59 14.74
N GLN A 46 8.60 11.25 14.25
CA GLN A 46 8.32 11.42 12.83
C GLN A 46 9.08 12.62 12.25
N THR A 47 9.08 13.75 12.96
CA THR A 47 9.78 14.95 12.51
C THR A 47 11.30 14.77 12.47
N GLU A 48 11.89 14.06 13.44
CA GLU A 48 13.29 13.68 13.44
C GLU A 48 13.67 12.80 12.21
N LYS A 49 12.73 12.07 11.65
CA LYS A 49 12.91 11.25 10.43
C LYS A 49 12.55 12.00 9.14
N GLY A 50 12.26 13.31 9.25
CA GLY A 50 11.86 14.14 8.11
C GLY A 50 10.41 13.89 7.64
N GLY A 51 9.59 13.22 8.43
CA GLY A 51 8.17 12.99 8.15
C GLY A 51 7.27 14.04 8.80
N ALA A 52 6.04 14.18 8.30
CA ALA A 52 5.02 14.98 8.93
C ALA A 52 4.51 14.31 10.22
N PRO A 53 4.14 15.09 11.26
CA PRO A 53 3.58 14.53 12.49
C PRO A 53 2.24 13.84 12.21
N TYR A 54 1.95 12.78 12.97
CA TYR A 54 0.63 12.15 12.90
C TYR A 54 -0.43 13.08 13.49
N THR A 55 -1.42 13.40 12.69
CA THR A 55 -2.62 14.12 13.12
C THR A 55 -3.80 13.17 13.19
N LEU A 56 -4.85 13.53 13.93
CA LEU A 56 -6.10 12.76 13.93
C LEU A 56 -6.65 12.60 12.50
N GLY A 57 -6.56 13.67 11.70
CA GLY A 57 -6.99 13.63 10.30
C GLY A 57 -6.16 12.65 9.45
N SER A 58 -4.83 12.61 9.63
CA SER A 58 -3.98 11.64 8.93
C SER A 58 -4.28 10.19 9.35
N LEU A 59 -4.56 9.96 10.65
CA LEU A 59 -4.95 8.64 11.13
C LEU A 59 -6.29 8.19 10.55
N ILE A 60 -7.30 9.05 10.56
CA ILE A 60 -8.62 8.76 9.97
C ILE A 60 -8.47 8.45 8.48
N ASN A 61 -7.71 9.27 7.75
CA ASN A 61 -7.48 9.05 6.31
C ASN A 61 -6.74 7.72 6.05
N THR A 62 -5.76 7.37 6.88
CA THR A 62 -5.04 6.09 6.80
C THR A 62 -5.97 4.91 7.04
N LEU A 63 -6.79 4.96 8.09
CA LEU A 63 -7.78 3.92 8.40
C LEU A 63 -8.82 3.79 7.29
N TYR A 64 -9.27 4.90 6.74
CA TYR A 64 -10.18 4.93 5.59
C TYR A 64 -9.56 4.26 4.36
N ALA A 65 -8.35 4.68 3.97
CA ALA A 65 -7.65 4.13 2.81
C ALA A 65 -7.36 2.62 2.98
N PHE A 66 -6.92 2.22 4.18
CA PHE A 66 -6.68 0.81 4.50
C PHE A 66 -7.96 -0.01 4.48
N GLY A 67 -9.04 0.49 5.10
CA GLY A 67 -10.36 -0.15 5.09
C GLY A 67 -10.90 -0.32 3.67
N LEU A 68 -10.79 0.72 2.83
CA LEU A 68 -11.18 0.67 1.42
C LEU A 68 -10.37 -0.37 0.64
N PHE A 69 -9.04 -0.43 0.87
CA PHE A 69 -8.17 -1.42 0.24
C PHE A 69 -8.53 -2.85 0.65
N VAL A 70 -8.70 -3.11 1.95
CA VAL A 70 -9.07 -4.43 2.47
C VAL A 70 -10.43 -4.87 1.93
N THR A 71 -11.43 -3.96 1.95
CA THR A 71 -12.76 -4.23 1.39
C THR A 71 -12.68 -4.59 -0.09
N GLY A 72 -11.90 -3.85 -0.87
CA GLY A 72 -11.65 -4.17 -2.28
C GLY A 72 -11.03 -5.55 -2.48
N CYS A 73 -10.05 -5.91 -1.66
CA CYS A 73 -9.45 -7.25 -1.69
C CYS A 73 -10.46 -8.35 -1.33
N GLN A 74 -11.35 -8.12 -0.36
CA GLN A 74 -12.41 -9.08 0.01
C GLN A 74 -13.43 -9.25 -1.12
N LEU A 75 -13.84 -8.16 -1.77
CA LEU A 75 -14.73 -8.22 -2.93
C LEU A 75 -14.10 -9.00 -4.09
N LEU A 76 -12.81 -8.82 -4.37
CA LEU A 76 -12.11 -9.60 -5.38
C LEU A 76 -12.00 -11.08 -5.00
N GLN A 77 -11.77 -11.40 -3.72
CA GLN A 77 -11.76 -12.78 -3.26
C GLN A 77 -13.14 -13.43 -3.38
N ALA A 78 -14.20 -12.70 -3.01
CA ALA A 78 -15.59 -13.15 -3.19
C ALA A 78 -15.89 -13.38 -4.69
N LEU A 79 -15.47 -12.48 -5.57
CA LEU A 79 -15.61 -12.67 -7.02
C LEU A 79 -14.89 -13.93 -7.50
N ILE A 80 -13.65 -14.17 -7.05
CA ILE A 80 -12.91 -15.41 -7.41
C ILE A 80 -13.66 -16.64 -6.93
N PHE A 81 -14.20 -16.60 -5.71
CA PHE A 81 -14.97 -17.71 -5.12
C PHE A 81 -16.26 -17.98 -5.90
N THR A 82 -17.01 -16.94 -6.29
CA THR A 82 -18.23 -17.09 -7.09
C THR A 82 -17.97 -17.55 -8.52
N LEU A 83 -16.86 -17.15 -9.11
CA LEU A 83 -16.45 -17.60 -10.45
C LEU A 83 -15.94 -19.05 -10.45
N TRP A 84 -15.48 -19.56 -9.30
CA TRP A 84 -14.85 -20.89 -9.22
C TRP A 84 -15.75 -22.02 -9.72
N PRO A 85 -17.01 -22.20 -9.25
CA PRO A 85 -17.88 -23.29 -9.68
C PRO A 85 -18.45 -23.13 -11.09
N LEU A 86 -18.34 -21.95 -11.71
CA LEU A 86 -18.95 -21.69 -13.02
C LEU A 86 -18.24 -22.50 -14.12
N PRO A 87 -18.96 -23.08 -15.09
CA PRO A 87 -18.41 -23.83 -16.21
C PRO A 87 -17.80 -22.89 -17.27
N MET A 88 -16.82 -22.10 -16.88
CA MET A 88 -16.15 -21.12 -17.74
C MET A 88 -14.65 -21.44 -17.86
N ALA A 89 -14.06 -21.22 -19.05
CA ALA A 89 -12.63 -21.36 -19.24
C ALA A 89 -11.84 -20.48 -18.25
N ARG A 90 -10.77 -21.04 -17.65
CA ARG A 90 -9.93 -20.34 -16.67
C ARG A 90 -9.44 -18.96 -17.15
N ARG A 91 -9.06 -18.87 -18.44
CA ARG A 91 -8.64 -17.62 -19.07
C ARG A 91 -9.72 -16.54 -19.04
N ARG A 92 -11.01 -16.91 -19.23
CA ARG A 92 -12.13 -15.96 -19.17
C ARG A 92 -12.36 -15.48 -17.74
N LYS A 93 -12.28 -16.39 -16.75
CA LYS A 93 -12.37 -16.03 -15.33
C LYS A 93 -11.24 -15.07 -14.92
N GLN A 94 -10.00 -15.35 -15.32
CA GLN A 94 -8.85 -14.49 -15.05
C GLN A 94 -9.02 -13.09 -15.67
N ARG A 95 -9.55 -13.00 -16.91
CA ARG A 95 -9.84 -11.70 -17.55
C ARG A 95 -10.87 -10.88 -16.79
N ILE A 96 -11.92 -11.51 -16.27
CA ILE A 96 -12.93 -10.83 -15.43
C ILE A 96 -12.29 -10.27 -14.17
N VAL A 97 -11.49 -11.06 -13.45
CA VAL A 97 -10.79 -10.61 -12.24
C VAL A 97 -9.77 -9.52 -12.55
N GLN A 98 -9.04 -9.63 -13.68
CA GLN A 98 -8.09 -8.60 -14.13
C GLN A 98 -8.80 -7.29 -14.46
N TRP A 99 -9.92 -7.33 -15.16
CA TRP A 99 -10.75 -6.17 -15.43
C TRP A 99 -11.27 -5.55 -14.13
N SER A 100 -11.73 -6.37 -13.19
CA SER A 100 -12.21 -5.91 -11.89
C SER A 100 -11.12 -5.23 -11.07
N ILE A 101 -9.90 -5.78 -11.01
CA ILE A 101 -8.80 -5.16 -10.26
C ILE A 101 -8.37 -3.84 -10.90
N HIS A 102 -8.33 -3.76 -12.23
CA HIS A 102 -8.03 -2.51 -12.94
C HIS A 102 -9.02 -1.39 -12.58
N HIS A 103 -10.32 -1.67 -12.61
CA HIS A 103 -11.34 -0.68 -12.26
C HIS A 103 -11.38 -0.36 -10.77
N MET A 104 -11.19 -1.37 -9.92
CA MET A 104 -11.12 -1.20 -8.48
C MET A 104 -9.93 -0.32 -8.06
N THR A 105 -8.74 -0.54 -8.63
CA THR A 105 -7.56 0.29 -8.33
C THR A 105 -7.74 1.73 -8.82
N ARG A 106 -8.39 1.94 -9.97
CA ARG A 106 -8.78 3.29 -10.42
C ARG A 106 -9.78 3.94 -9.46
N GLY A 107 -10.78 3.20 -9.02
CA GLY A 107 -11.76 3.67 -8.03
C GLY A 107 -11.11 4.00 -6.70
N PHE A 108 -10.22 3.14 -6.22
CA PHE A 108 -9.45 3.36 -5.00
C PHE A 108 -8.63 4.65 -5.06
N LEU A 109 -7.84 4.84 -6.13
CA LEU A 109 -7.02 6.04 -6.28
C LEU A 109 -7.85 7.33 -6.38
N ARG A 110 -9.05 7.28 -6.98
CA ARG A 110 -9.97 8.42 -7.02
C ARG A 110 -10.63 8.71 -5.67
N ALA A 111 -10.86 7.67 -4.88
CA ALA A 111 -11.48 7.78 -3.56
C ALA A 111 -10.50 8.28 -2.49
N MET A 112 -9.19 8.29 -2.76
CA MET A 112 -8.20 8.85 -1.84
C MET A 112 -8.35 10.38 -1.75
N VAL A 113 -8.82 10.85 -0.60
CA VAL A 113 -9.20 12.26 -0.38
C VAL A 113 -8.00 13.21 -0.43
N THR A 114 -6.85 12.76 0.06
CA THR A 114 -5.64 13.61 0.23
C THR A 114 -4.66 13.53 -0.94
N THR A 115 -4.95 12.72 -1.95
CA THR A 115 -4.03 12.49 -3.06
C THR A 115 -4.72 12.65 -4.41
N LYS A 116 -3.99 13.21 -5.37
CA LYS A 116 -4.44 13.33 -6.75
C LYS A 116 -3.40 12.71 -7.68
N THR A 117 -3.85 11.78 -8.52
CA THR A 117 -2.98 11.22 -9.57
C THR A 117 -2.96 12.17 -10.77
N ILE A 118 -1.77 12.62 -11.15
CA ILE A 118 -1.53 13.45 -12.33
C ILE A 118 -0.62 12.65 -13.27
N ARG A 119 -0.98 12.60 -14.56
CA ARG A 119 -0.11 12.03 -15.59
C ARG A 119 0.60 13.19 -16.28
N LEU A 120 1.92 13.11 -16.32
CA LEU A 120 2.77 14.04 -17.04
C LEU A 120 3.39 13.32 -18.24
N ASN A 121 3.58 14.04 -19.35
CA ASN A 121 4.12 13.52 -20.59
C ASN A 121 3.38 12.26 -21.07
N ASP A 122 2.04 12.31 -21.01
CA ASP A 122 1.19 11.22 -21.52
C ASP A 122 1.31 11.18 -23.03
N THR A 123 1.97 10.14 -23.55
CA THR A 123 2.16 9.92 -25.00
C THR A 123 0.93 9.27 -25.64
N GLY A 124 -0.17 9.11 -24.89
CA GLY A 124 -1.36 8.39 -25.34
C GLY A 124 -1.20 6.87 -25.33
N GLU A 125 -0.25 6.33 -24.53
CA GLU A 125 -0.05 4.90 -24.39
C GLU A 125 -1.33 4.19 -23.96
N THR A 126 -1.78 3.26 -24.78
CA THR A 126 -3.05 2.52 -24.58
C THR A 126 -2.83 1.14 -23.96
N PHE A 127 -1.60 0.67 -23.87
CA PHE A 127 -1.24 -0.71 -23.48
C PHE A 127 -1.94 -1.76 -24.36
N ALA A 128 -2.19 -1.44 -25.63
CA ALA A 128 -2.81 -2.35 -26.59
C ALA A 128 -1.85 -3.48 -26.95
N GLU A 129 -0.57 -3.15 -27.06
CA GLU A 129 0.51 -4.10 -27.29
C GLU A 129 1.21 -4.46 -25.98
N PRO A 130 1.59 -5.74 -25.78
CA PRO A 130 2.34 -6.14 -24.61
C PRO A 130 3.72 -5.48 -24.56
N ALA A 131 4.13 -5.03 -23.38
CA ALA A 131 5.45 -4.46 -23.12
C ALA A 131 5.98 -4.90 -21.76
N VAL A 132 7.29 -4.78 -21.56
CA VAL A 132 7.88 -4.85 -20.22
C VAL A 132 7.83 -3.46 -19.59
N VAL A 133 6.88 -3.27 -18.69
CA VAL A 133 6.70 -2.01 -17.96
C VAL A 133 7.67 -1.97 -16.79
N ILE A 134 8.63 -1.06 -16.81
CA ILE A 134 9.56 -0.84 -15.70
C ILE A 134 9.21 0.43 -14.96
N ALA A 135 9.24 0.37 -13.62
CA ALA A 135 8.97 1.54 -12.78
C ALA A 135 9.90 1.56 -11.56
N ASN A 136 10.16 2.75 -11.02
CA ASN A 136 10.79 2.89 -9.73
C ASN A 136 9.82 2.48 -8.61
N HIS A 137 10.36 2.03 -7.47
CA HIS A 137 9.55 1.46 -6.39
C HIS A 137 9.79 2.17 -5.05
N GLN A 138 8.83 2.96 -4.62
CA GLN A 138 8.90 3.74 -3.37
C GLN A 138 7.82 3.32 -2.37
N SER A 139 6.66 2.87 -2.87
CA SER A 139 5.47 2.67 -2.07
C SER A 139 4.71 1.40 -2.46
N PHE A 140 3.87 0.91 -1.55
CA PHE A 140 2.89 -0.13 -1.90
C PHE A 140 1.87 0.37 -2.95
N ILE A 141 1.56 1.67 -2.93
CA ILE A 141 0.62 2.31 -3.87
C ILE A 141 1.13 2.25 -5.32
N ASP A 142 2.43 2.12 -5.55
CA ASP A 142 3.01 1.98 -6.89
C ASP A 142 2.36 0.84 -7.69
N ILE A 143 2.09 -0.29 -7.01
CA ILE A 143 1.41 -1.45 -7.60
C ILE A 143 0.00 -1.07 -8.03
N LEU A 144 -0.74 -0.35 -7.20
CA LEU A 144 -2.12 0.06 -7.49
C LEU A 144 -2.17 1.06 -8.64
N VAL A 145 -1.21 2.00 -8.69
CA VAL A 145 -1.09 2.96 -9.80
C VAL A 145 -0.84 2.22 -11.11
N LEU A 146 0.14 1.32 -11.15
CA LEU A 146 0.45 0.56 -12.38
C LEU A 146 -0.72 -0.31 -12.83
N LEU A 147 -1.41 -1.01 -11.92
CA LEU A 147 -2.60 -1.79 -12.24
C LEU A 147 -3.79 -0.92 -12.68
N SER A 148 -3.84 0.35 -12.25
CA SER A 148 -4.88 1.29 -12.66
C SER A 148 -4.69 1.86 -14.06
N ILE A 149 -3.48 1.84 -14.58
CA ILE A 149 -3.15 2.35 -15.92
C ILE A 149 -2.97 1.23 -16.95
N CYS A 150 -2.47 0.06 -16.53
CA CYS A 150 -2.26 -1.09 -17.39
C CYS A 150 -3.39 -2.12 -17.19
N PRO A 151 -4.37 -2.22 -18.11
CA PRO A 151 -5.56 -3.05 -17.91
C PRO A 151 -5.30 -4.55 -17.98
N LYS A 152 -4.23 -4.97 -18.70
CA LYS A 152 -3.80 -6.36 -18.79
C LYS A 152 -2.35 -6.45 -18.34
N ALA A 153 -2.11 -6.75 -17.08
CA ALA A 153 -0.77 -6.84 -16.54
C ALA A 153 -0.58 -8.07 -15.66
N VAL A 154 0.60 -8.66 -15.76
CA VAL A 154 1.14 -9.60 -14.77
C VAL A 154 2.36 -8.96 -14.13
N MET A 155 2.68 -9.36 -12.91
CA MET A 155 3.81 -8.79 -12.17
C MET A 155 4.74 -9.88 -11.68
N VAL A 156 6.03 -9.56 -11.63
CA VAL A 156 7.00 -10.33 -10.88
C VAL A 156 7.06 -9.77 -9.46
N THR A 157 6.71 -10.58 -8.46
CA THR A 157 6.53 -10.18 -7.07
C THR A 157 7.49 -10.90 -6.13
N ASN A 158 7.72 -10.33 -4.96
CA ASN A 158 8.50 -10.98 -3.91
C ASN A 158 7.64 -11.87 -3.00
N GLY A 159 8.28 -12.68 -2.15
CA GLY A 159 7.62 -13.65 -1.28
C GLY A 159 6.66 -13.05 -0.26
N TRP A 160 6.82 -11.78 0.12
CA TRP A 160 5.90 -11.10 1.04
C TRP A 160 4.53 -10.88 0.40
N VAL A 161 4.51 -10.39 -0.84
CA VAL A 161 3.27 -10.20 -1.62
C VAL A 161 2.57 -11.53 -1.84
N TRP A 162 3.33 -12.55 -2.22
CA TRP A 162 2.84 -13.89 -2.52
C TRP A 162 2.17 -14.57 -1.33
N ARG A 163 2.72 -14.39 -0.12
CA ARG A 163 2.23 -15.00 1.13
C ARG A 163 1.22 -14.15 1.89
N SER A 164 0.90 -12.95 1.40
CA SER A 164 -0.06 -12.07 2.08
C SER A 164 -1.42 -12.75 2.30
N PRO A 165 -1.98 -12.72 3.52
CA PRO A 165 -3.32 -13.26 3.79
C PRO A 165 -4.43 -12.45 3.09
N VAL A 166 -4.19 -11.15 2.87
CA VAL A 166 -5.18 -10.22 2.31
C VAL A 166 -5.27 -10.35 0.79
N PHE A 167 -4.17 -10.34 0.08
CA PHE A 167 -4.14 -10.29 -1.40
C PHE A 167 -3.32 -11.40 -2.07
N GLY A 168 -2.60 -12.22 -1.32
CA GLY A 168 -1.77 -13.29 -1.91
C GLY A 168 -2.56 -14.30 -2.74
N ARG A 169 -3.81 -14.62 -2.36
CA ARG A 169 -4.68 -15.48 -3.15
C ARG A 169 -5.04 -14.84 -4.49
N ILE A 170 -5.32 -13.53 -4.51
CA ILE A 170 -5.65 -12.77 -5.73
C ILE A 170 -4.44 -12.79 -6.68
N VAL A 171 -3.26 -12.49 -6.15
CA VAL A 171 -1.99 -12.45 -6.89
C VAL A 171 -1.70 -13.81 -7.57
N ARG A 172 -1.82 -14.91 -6.83
CA ARG A 172 -1.65 -16.27 -7.37
C ARG A 172 -2.71 -16.62 -8.41
N TYR A 173 -3.95 -16.23 -8.19
CA TYR A 173 -5.05 -16.49 -9.12
C TYR A 173 -4.87 -15.77 -10.45
N LEU A 174 -4.37 -14.53 -10.42
CA LEU A 174 -4.08 -13.72 -11.60
C LEU A 174 -2.86 -14.22 -12.39
N GLY A 175 -2.08 -15.13 -11.81
CA GLY A 175 -0.86 -15.64 -12.44
C GLY A 175 0.28 -14.64 -12.36
N PHE A 176 0.37 -13.86 -11.27
CA PHE A 176 1.59 -13.12 -10.96
C PHE A 176 2.67 -14.12 -10.61
N TYR A 177 3.92 -13.76 -10.78
CA TYR A 177 5.05 -14.66 -10.65
C TYR A 177 5.92 -14.31 -9.44
N HIS A 178 6.52 -15.33 -8.84
CA HIS A 178 7.39 -15.15 -7.70
C HIS A 178 8.84 -15.01 -8.17
N ALA A 179 9.50 -13.90 -7.81
CA ALA A 179 10.86 -13.61 -8.27
C ALA A 179 11.90 -14.68 -7.87
N ALA A 180 11.65 -15.41 -6.76
CA ALA A 180 12.54 -16.48 -6.31
C ALA A 180 12.47 -17.77 -7.14
N ASP A 181 11.50 -17.88 -8.07
CA ASP A 181 11.39 -19.06 -8.94
C ASP A 181 12.50 -19.10 -10.00
N GLY A 182 13.25 -18.00 -10.13
CA GLY A 182 14.35 -17.87 -11.05
C GLY A 182 13.90 -17.55 -12.49
N TYR A 183 14.79 -16.90 -13.20
CA TYR A 183 14.54 -16.40 -14.55
C TYR A 183 14.17 -17.52 -15.54
N GLU A 184 14.84 -18.65 -15.49
CA GLU A 184 14.65 -19.78 -16.42
C GLU A 184 13.23 -20.35 -16.36
N ARG A 185 12.60 -20.32 -15.17
CA ARG A 185 11.21 -20.76 -15.01
C ARG A 185 10.19 -19.66 -15.32
N LEU A 186 10.57 -18.41 -15.09
CA LEU A 186 9.70 -17.26 -15.32
C LEU A 186 9.50 -16.96 -16.80
N ALA A 187 10.55 -17.02 -17.61
CA ALA A 187 10.49 -16.61 -19.00
C ALA A 187 9.45 -17.38 -19.84
N PRO A 188 9.40 -18.75 -19.82
CA PRO A 188 8.39 -19.49 -20.58
C PRO A 188 6.95 -19.21 -20.11
N ALA A 189 6.76 -19.07 -18.79
CA ALA A 189 5.44 -18.81 -18.23
C ALA A 189 4.95 -17.38 -18.54
N LEU A 190 5.87 -16.40 -18.56
CA LEU A 190 5.58 -15.02 -18.96
C LEU A 190 5.33 -14.92 -20.47
N ALA A 191 6.07 -15.67 -21.30
CA ALA A 191 5.83 -15.74 -22.74
C ALA A 191 4.39 -16.17 -23.07
N GLN A 192 3.85 -17.14 -22.33
CA GLN A 192 2.45 -17.53 -22.49
C GLN A 192 1.49 -16.37 -22.17
N LYS A 193 1.76 -15.57 -21.12
CA LYS A 193 0.94 -14.41 -20.76
C LYS A 193 1.06 -13.28 -21.77
N VAL A 194 2.25 -13.06 -22.29
CA VAL A 194 2.50 -12.10 -23.37
C VAL A 194 1.70 -12.47 -24.61
N ALA A 195 1.70 -13.74 -25.01
CA ALA A 195 0.89 -14.25 -26.13
C ALA A 195 -0.63 -14.09 -25.89
N GLU A 196 -1.08 -13.99 -24.64
CA GLU A 196 -2.46 -13.66 -24.25
C GLU A 196 -2.73 -12.13 -24.24
N GLY A 197 -1.74 -11.31 -24.57
CA GLY A 197 -1.81 -9.84 -24.63
C GLY A 197 -1.59 -9.15 -23.27
N TYR A 198 -0.85 -9.77 -22.34
CA TYR A 198 -0.50 -9.18 -21.05
C TYR A 198 0.87 -8.51 -21.11
N SER A 199 0.98 -7.30 -20.58
CA SER A 199 2.25 -6.65 -20.28
C SER A 199 2.84 -7.20 -18.99
N VAL A 200 4.16 -7.14 -18.86
CA VAL A 200 4.89 -7.60 -17.67
C VAL A 200 5.40 -6.41 -16.88
N ILE A 201 4.90 -6.22 -15.66
CA ILE A 201 5.35 -5.13 -14.78
C ILE A 201 6.49 -5.64 -13.90
N VAL A 202 7.60 -4.91 -13.90
CA VAL A 202 8.79 -5.21 -13.10
C VAL A 202 9.28 -3.96 -12.40
N PHE A 203 9.59 -4.08 -11.12
CA PHE A 203 10.34 -3.09 -10.39
C PHE A 203 11.81 -3.48 -10.40
N PRO A 204 12.65 -2.87 -11.24
CA PRO A 204 14.03 -3.33 -11.43
C PRO A 204 14.93 -3.08 -10.21
N GLU A 205 14.48 -2.31 -9.24
CA GLU A 205 15.14 -2.13 -7.94
C GLU A 205 15.04 -3.35 -7.01
N GLY A 206 14.13 -4.31 -7.29
CA GLY A 206 13.89 -5.52 -6.51
C GLY A 206 13.24 -5.29 -5.14
N THR A 207 13.28 -4.08 -4.61
CA THR A 207 12.68 -3.71 -3.32
C THR A 207 12.33 -2.23 -3.27
N ARG A 208 11.37 -1.88 -2.42
CA ARG A 208 11.02 -0.46 -2.20
C ARG A 208 12.20 0.35 -1.68
N SER A 209 12.34 1.57 -2.17
CA SER A 209 13.28 2.54 -1.65
C SER A 209 12.92 2.91 -0.20
N ALA A 210 13.95 3.07 0.64
CA ALA A 210 13.76 3.49 2.03
C ALA A 210 13.96 5.00 2.22
N ASP A 211 14.64 5.65 1.28
CA ASP A 211 15.05 7.06 1.33
C ASP A 211 14.44 7.90 0.19
N GLY A 212 13.54 7.30 -0.59
CA GLY A 212 12.88 7.96 -1.73
C GLY A 212 13.76 8.07 -2.99
N ARG A 213 15.03 7.63 -2.94
CA ARG A 213 15.92 7.66 -4.10
C ARG A 213 15.74 6.42 -4.96
N ILE A 214 15.84 6.59 -6.27
CA ILE A 214 15.85 5.46 -7.21
C ILE A 214 17.17 4.70 -7.01
N LYS A 215 17.07 3.41 -6.78
CA LYS A 215 18.20 2.52 -6.59
C LYS A 215 18.73 2.00 -7.92
N ARG A 216 19.89 1.33 -7.85
CA ARG A 216 20.46 0.63 -9.00
C ARG A 216 19.47 -0.39 -9.54
N PHE A 217 19.26 -0.38 -10.85
CA PHE A 217 18.42 -1.34 -11.55
C PHE A 217 19.16 -2.66 -11.75
N HIS A 218 18.51 -3.75 -11.40
CA HIS A 218 18.97 -5.09 -11.72
C HIS A 218 18.71 -5.41 -13.19
N LYS A 219 19.63 -6.13 -13.80
CA LYS A 219 19.57 -6.46 -15.24
C LYS A 219 18.39 -7.38 -15.62
N GLY A 220 17.76 -8.06 -14.65
CA GLY A 220 16.73 -9.08 -14.90
C GLY A 220 15.54 -8.58 -15.74
N ALA A 221 15.07 -7.35 -15.51
CA ALA A 221 13.97 -6.78 -16.32
C ALA A 221 14.35 -6.60 -17.79
N PHE A 222 15.60 -6.22 -18.07
CA PHE A 222 16.11 -5.98 -19.41
C PHE A 222 16.37 -7.31 -20.14
N TYR A 223 16.92 -8.31 -19.47
CA TYR A 223 17.05 -9.66 -20.03
C TYR A 223 15.68 -10.26 -20.35
N LEU A 224 14.71 -10.04 -19.47
CA LEU A 224 13.35 -10.51 -19.71
C LEU A 224 12.73 -9.87 -20.95
N ALA A 225 12.92 -8.57 -21.16
CA ALA A 225 12.43 -7.88 -22.34
C ALA A 225 13.06 -8.44 -23.62
N ALA A 226 14.37 -8.63 -23.62
CA ALA A 226 15.10 -9.21 -24.76
C ALA A 226 14.64 -10.65 -25.07
N GLU A 227 14.47 -11.48 -24.04
CA GLU A 227 14.03 -12.88 -24.19
C GLU A 227 12.60 -12.98 -24.72
N LEU A 228 11.71 -12.10 -24.26
CA LEU A 228 10.32 -12.06 -24.69
C LEU A 228 10.11 -11.30 -26.02
N GLY A 229 11.16 -10.66 -26.54
CA GLY A 229 11.04 -9.83 -27.75
C GLY A 229 10.11 -8.62 -27.57
N LEU A 230 10.07 -8.03 -26.37
CA LEU A 230 9.17 -6.95 -26.02
C LEU A 230 9.92 -5.62 -25.85
N ASP A 231 9.23 -4.55 -26.21
CA ASP A 231 9.68 -3.20 -25.88
C ASP A 231 9.64 -2.93 -24.38
N ILE A 232 10.50 -2.03 -23.93
CA ILE A 232 10.53 -1.55 -22.54
C ILE A 232 9.80 -0.22 -22.46
N LEU A 233 8.77 -0.19 -21.61
CA LEU A 233 8.01 1.01 -21.31
C LEU A 233 8.40 1.53 -19.92
N PRO A 234 9.21 2.60 -19.82
CA PRO A 234 9.60 3.17 -18.54
C PRO A 234 8.51 4.10 -18.01
N ILE A 235 8.13 3.90 -16.75
CA ILE A 235 7.18 4.75 -16.01
C ILE A 235 7.87 5.29 -14.76
N CYS A 236 7.96 6.60 -14.64
CA CYS A 236 8.48 7.24 -13.44
C CYS A 236 7.31 7.57 -12.48
N LEU A 237 7.35 6.99 -11.27
CA LEU A 237 6.39 7.24 -10.21
C LEU A 237 6.97 8.26 -9.23
N TYR A 238 6.27 9.36 -9.02
CA TYR A 238 6.70 10.44 -8.13
C TYR A 238 5.65 10.74 -7.06
N GLY A 239 6.10 11.03 -5.82
CA GLY A 239 5.23 11.41 -4.70
C GLY A 239 4.64 10.23 -3.92
N ASN A 240 4.60 9.03 -4.47
CA ASN A 240 4.02 7.86 -3.80
C ASN A 240 4.71 7.48 -2.49
N GLY A 241 6.01 7.75 -2.38
CA GLY A 241 6.78 7.56 -1.15
C GLY A 241 6.34 8.44 0.02
N MET A 242 5.68 9.58 -0.26
CA MET A 242 5.11 10.45 0.78
C MET A 242 3.83 9.87 1.38
N ILE A 243 3.12 9.02 0.63
CA ILE A 243 1.86 8.42 1.07
C ILE A 243 2.11 7.17 1.92
N SER A 244 3.04 6.32 1.51
CA SER A 244 3.39 5.08 2.21
C SER A 244 4.80 4.66 1.84
N SER A 245 5.78 5.04 2.64
CA SER A 245 7.18 4.64 2.45
C SER A 245 7.48 3.32 3.17
N LYS A 246 8.65 2.73 2.87
CA LYS A 246 9.13 1.52 3.59
C LYS A 246 9.37 1.77 5.08
N ARG A 247 9.68 3.03 5.46
CA ARG A 247 9.91 3.45 6.85
C ARG A 247 8.64 3.89 7.57
N GLN A 248 7.58 4.19 6.83
CA GLN A 248 6.29 4.58 7.36
C GLN A 248 5.25 3.66 6.69
N PRO A 249 5.01 2.46 7.23
CA PRO A 249 3.84 1.69 6.82
C PRO A 249 2.59 2.50 7.14
N ILE A 250 1.61 2.42 6.24
CA ILE A 250 0.29 3.04 6.35
C ILE A 250 -0.29 2.80 7.74
#